data_013d023252611217589e2c2ff05b19b5
#
_entry.id   013d023252611217589e2c2ff05b19b5
#
_cell.length_a   1.000
_cell.length_b   1.000
_cell.length_c   1.000
_cell.angle_alpha   90.00
_cell.angle_beta   90.00
_cell.angle_gamma   90.00
#
_symmetry.space_group_name_H-M   'P 1'
#
loop_
_entity.id
_entity.type
_entity.pdbx_description
1 polymer ?
#
loop_
_entity_poly.entity_id
_entity_poly.type
_entity_poly.pdbx_seq_one_letter_code
_entity_poly.pdbx_strand_id
1 'polypeptide(L)'
;MQNSVGGLNPEASKMFRVRKTCLKMLTKRGYIVDEEDVNMGTDDFKLKFGDDPSRESLTILVEKADDPTDQLFVFFPTDEKVGVKPIKTYCTRMKEENVLRAVIVVRGNLTPFAKQAIKEMSSHGYRMEYFRDAELLVDITEHKLVPGSLSTNTLISYLMSQELTKSLHTSIETSYLS
;
A
#
# COMPACT_ATOMS: atom_id res chain seq x y z
N MET A 1 35.44 -15.24 15.74
CA MET A 1 34.46 -15.54 14.66
C MET A 1 33.10 -15.75 15.29
N GLN A 2 32.29 -14.70 15.35
CA GLN A 2 30.92 -14.80 15.86
C GLN A 2 30.02 -15.10 14.67
N ASN A 3 29.56 -16.33 14.56
CA ASN A 3 28.47 -16.72 13.66
C ASN A 3 27.19 -16.06 14.20
N SER A 4 26.84 -14.89 13.71
CA SER A 4 25.50 -14.34 13.87
C SER A 4 24.56 -15.19 13.01
N VAL A 5 23.80 -16.05 13.64
CA VAL A 5 22.68 -16.79 13.06
C VAL A 5 21.72 -15.73 12.51
N GLY A 6 21.55 -15.74 11.20
CA GLY A 6 21.15 -14.65 10.36
C GLY A 6 19.68 -14.23 10.43
N GLY A 7 19.35 -13.35 11.35
CA GLY A 7 18.13 -12.55 11.25
C GLY A 7 18.31 -11.36 10.29
N LEU A 8 17.20 -10.83 9.77
CA LEU A 8 17.20 -9.58 9.02
C LEU A 8 17.71 -8.44 9.92
N ASN A 9 18.43 -7.47 9.34
CA ASN A 9 18.74 -6.24 10.06
C ASN A 9 17.43 -5.48 10.44
N PRO A 10 17.45 -4.57 11.43
CA PRO A 10 16.23 -3.92 11.92
C PRO A 10 15.43 -3.19 10.83
N GLU A 11 16.10 -2.56 9.86
CA GLU A 11 15.43 -1.85 8.77
C GLU A 11 14.81 -2.83 7.76
N ALA A 12 15.54 -3.89 7.37
CA ALA A 12 15.01 -4.93 6.50
C ALA A 12 13.83 -5.68 7.16
N SER A 13 13.91 -5.94 8.47
CA SER A 13 12.81 -6.53 9.25
C SER A 13 11.57 -5.63 9.27
N LYS A 14 11.77 -4.31 9.38
CA LYS A 14 10.70 -3.32 9.29
C LYS A 14 10.08 -3.34 7.88
N MET A 15 10.89 -3.29 6.83
CA MET A 15 10.42 -3.33 5.44
C MET A 15 9.67 -4.62 5.11
N PHE A 16 10.14 -5.75 5.60
CA PHE A 16 9.45 -7.05 5.50
C PHE A 16 8.02 -6.97 6.08
N ARG A 17 7.87 -6.46 7.30
CA ARG A 17 6.55 -6.35 7.95
C ARG A 17 5.63 -5.37 7.22
N VAL A 18 6.16 -4.21 6.82
CA VAL A 18 5.41 -3.20 6.07
C VAL A 18 4.91 -3.79 4.74
N ARG A 19 5.79 -4.47 3.97
CA ARG A 19 5.42 -5.12 2.71
C ARG A 19 4.36 -6.19 2.93
N LYS A 20 4.53 -7.03 3.94
CA LYS A 20 3.56 -8.08 4.30
C LYS A 20 2.18 -7.51 4.64
N THR A 21 2.11 -6.41 5.38
CA THR A 21 0.85 -5.70 5.67
C THR A 21 0.23 -5.11 4.39
N CYS A 22 1.04 -4.56 3.47
CA CYS A 22 0.54 -4.11 2.16
C CYS A 22 -0.10 -5.26 1.38
N LEU A 23 0.57 -6.42 1.27
CA LEU A 23 0.05 -7.57 0.55
C LEU A 23 -1.29 -8.06 1.15
N LYS A 24 -1.38 -8.18 2.48
CA LYS A 24 -2.64 -8.51 3.17
C LYS A 24 -3.74 -7.48 2.88
N MET A 25 -3.42 -6.19 2.89
CA MET A 25 -4.36 -5.12 2.56
C MET A 25 -4.86 -5.24 1.12
N LEU A 26 -3.97 -5.53 0.16
CA LEU A 26 -4.32 -5.71 -1.25
C LEU A 26 -5.24 -6.92 -1.46
N THR A 27 -4.94 -8.06 -0.81
CA THR A 27 -5.82 -9.23 -0.82
C THR A 27 -7.23 -8.89 -0.31
N LYS A 28 -7.34 -8.15 0.81
CA LYS A 28 -8.63 -7.72 1.36
C LYS A 28 -9.39 -6.76 0.45
N ARG A 29 -8.68 -6.01 -0.39
CA ARG A 29 -9.27 -5.11 -1.40
C ARG A 29 -9.65 -5.83 -2.71
N GLY A 30 -9.45 -7.15 -2.80
CA GLY A 30 -9.80 -7.98 -3.95
C GLY A 30 -8.75 -7.98 -5.08
N TYR A 31 -7.50 -7.60 -4.78
CA TYR A 31 -6.40 -7.74 -5.71
C TYR A 31 -5.81 -9.15 -5.64
N ILE A 32 -5.37 -9.67 -6.78
CA ILE A 32 -4.66 -10.95 -6.86
C ILE A 32 -3.24 -10.72 -6.34
N VAL A 33 -2.90 -11.41 -5.27
CA VAL A 33 -1.57 -11.38 -4.66
C VAL A 33 -1.03 -12.80 -4.63
N ASP A 34 0.24 -12.96 -4.97
CA ASP A 34 0.90 -14.25 -4.91
C ASP A 34 0.91 -14.78 -3.46
N GLU A 35 0.39 -15.98 -3.26
CA GLU A 35 0.34 -16.62 -1.94
C GLU A 35 1.75 -16.83 -1.36
N GLU A 36 2.75 -17.09 -2.19
CA GLU A 36 4.14 -17.20 -1.76
C GLU A 36 4.65 -15.88 -1.17
N ASP A 37 4.29 -14.76 -1.78
CA ASP A 37 4.66 -13.42 -1.29
C ASP A 37 3.95 -13.08 0.04
N VAL A 38 2.67 -13.45 0.19
CA VAL A 38 1.90 -13.22 1.45
C VAL A 38 2.43 -14.07 2.59
N ASN A 39 2.75 -15.33 2.31
CA ASN A 39 3.21 -16.31 3.31
C ASN A 39 4.73 -16.31 3.50
N MET A 40 5.45 -15.50 2.75
CA MET A 40 6.92 -15.40 2.79
C MET A 40 7.44 -15.24 4.21
N GLY A 41 8.44 -16.03 4.55
CA GLY A 41 9.20 -15.93 5.79
C GLY A 41 10.33 -14.89 5.71
N THR A 42 10.99 -14.63 6.82
CA THR A 42 12.14 -13.70 6.88
C THR A 42 13.32 -14.19 6.06
N ASP A 43 13.56 -15.50 6.03
CA ASP A 43 14.68 -16.11 5.30
C ASP A 43 14.43 -16.02 3.78
N ASP A 44 13.22 -16.29 3.34
CA ASP A 44 12.82 -16.17 1.93
C ASP A 44 12.87 -14.71 1.47
N PHE A 45 12.47 -13.78 2.34
CA PHE A 45 12.59 -12.36 2.07
C PHE A 45 14.06 -11.94 1.88
N LYS A 46 14.95 -12.44 2.74
CA LYS A 46 16.39 -12.22 2.63
C LYS A 46 16.97 -12.81 1.35
N LEU A 47 16.54 -14.00 0.96
CA LEU A 47 16.96 -14.63 -0.29
C LEU A 47 16.47 -13.83 -1.52
N LYS A 48 15.24 -13.33 -1.50
CA LYS A 48 14.64 -12.61 -2.63
C LYS A 48 15.16 -11.18 -2.78
N PHE A 49 15.36 -10.45 -1.67
CA PHE A 49 15.66 -9.01 -1.67
C PHE A 49 17.05 -8.66 -1.12
N GLY A 50 17.77 -9.63 -0.56
CA GLY A 50 19.09 -9.44 0.04
C GLY A 50 19.04 -8.99 1.51
N ASP A 51 20.24 -8.80 2.09
CA ASP A 51 20.41 -8.39 3.49
C ASP A 51 20.06 -6.91 3.73
N ASP A 52 20.20 -6.10 2.71
CA ASP A 52 19.91 -4.65 2.72
C ASP A 52 19.10 -4.27 1.48
N PRO A 53 17.80 -4.62 1.46
CA PRO A 53 16.96 -4.38 0.30
C PRO A 53 16.74 -2.89 0.07
N SER A 54 16.87 -2.44 -1.18
CA SER A 54 16.44 -1.08 -1.51
C SER A 54 14.91 -0.99 -1.40
N ARG A 55 14.38 0.14 -0.93
CA ARG A 55 12.92 0.31 -0.86
C ARG A 55 12.25 0.20 -2.23
N GLU A 56 12.90 0.67 -3.26
CA GLU A 56 12.40 0.64 -4.64
C GLU A 56 12.25 -0.79 -5.18
N SER A 57 13.11 -1.73 -4.73
CA SER A 57 13.00 -3.14 -5.10
C SER A 57 11.75 -3.84 -4.53
N LEU A 58 11.11 -3.24 -3.50
CA LEU A 58 9.89 -3.75 -2.89
C LEU A 58 8.62 -3.34 -3.63
N THR A 59 8.73 -2.58 -4.72
CA THR A 59 7.59 -2.15 -5.54
C THR A 59 6.70 -3.34 -5.92
N ILE A 60 5.39 -3.18 -5.77
CA ILE A 60 4.39 -4.20 -6.07
C ILE A 60 3.50 -3.68 -7.20
N LEU A 61 3.17 -4.53 -8.14
CA LEU A 61 2.12 -4.32 -9.13
C LEU A 61 1.16 -5.49 -9.03
N VAL A 62 -0.12 -5.20 -8.88
CA VAL A 62 -1.19 -6.20 -8.77
C VAL A 62 -2.37 -5.81 -9.62
N GLU A 63 -3.17 -6.81 -10.01
CA GLU A 63 -4.41 -6.63 -10.75
C GLU A 63 -5.61 -7.08 -9.90
N LYS A 64 -6.78 -6.56 -10.17
CA LYS A 64 -7.99 -6.94 -9.49
C LYS A 64 -8.52 -8.29 -9.98
N ALA A 65 -9.06 -9.10 -9.06
CA ALA A 65 -9.54 -10.45 -9.39
C ALA A 65 -10.76 -10.44 -10.34
N ASP A 66 -11.60 -9.42 -10.27
CA ASP A 66 -12.79 -9.24 -11.09
C ASP A 66 -12.55 -8.42 -12.36
N ASP A 67 -11.45 -7.67 -12.42
CA ASP A 67 -11.08 -6.85 -13.57
C ASP A 67 -9.55 -6.74 -13.72
N PRO A 68 -8.91 -7.56 -14.56
CA PRO A 68 -7.46 -7.51 -14.78
C PRO A 68 -6.93 -6.17 -15.33
N THR A 69 -7.82 -5.30 -15.84
CA THR A 69 -7.44 -3.97 -16.31
C THR A 69 -7.34 -2.95 -15.17
N ASP A 70 -7.98 -3.23 -14.02
CA ASP A 70 -7.87 -2.42 -12.81
C ASP A 70 -6.63 -2.83 -12.01
N GLN A 71 -5.48 -2.26 -12.39
CA GLN A 71 -4.19 -2.52 -11.75
C GLN A 71 -3.85 -1.46 -10.72
N LEU A 72 -2.99 -1.85 -9.75
CA LEU A 72 -2.54 -0.97 -8.68
C LEU A 72 -1.04 -1.14 -8.43
N PHE A 73 -0.31 -0.02 -8.39
CA PHE A 73 1.06 0.02 -7.92
C PHE A 73 1.15 0.28 -6.42
N VAL A 74 2.16 -0.34 -5.76
CA VAL A 74 2.63 0.08 -4.44
C VAL A 74 4.08 0.52 -4.56
N PHE A 75 4.34 1.80 -4.33
CA PHE A 75 5.67 2.40 -4.37
C PHE A 75 6.22 2.63 -2.97
N PHE A 76 7.52 2.39 -2.82
CA PHE A 76 8.25 2.57 -1.56
C PHE A 76 9.38 3.57 -1.77
N PRO A 77 9.13 4.89 -1.67
CA PRO A 77 10.17 5.90 -1.80
C PRO A 77 11.24 5.76 -0.71
N THR A 78 12.48 6.07 -1.08
CA THR A 78 13.64 6.00 -0.19
C THR A 78 13.71 7.20 0.73
N ASP A 79 13.29 8.38 0.25
CA ASP A 79 13.34 9.62 1.00
C ASP A 79 12.47 9.57 2.26
N GLU A 80 13.02 10.06 3.39
CA GLU A 80 12.24 10.21 4.62
C GLU A 80 11.12 11.26 4.45
N LYS A 81 11.43 12.35 3.74
CA LYS A 81 10.48 13.40 3.38
C LYS A 81 10.32 13.46 1.87
N VAL A 82 9.26 12.84 1.37
CA VAL A 82 9.04 12.69 -0.06
C VAL A 82 8.58 14.01 -0.69
N GLY A 83 9.36 14.47 -1.66
CA GLY A 83 9.09 15.67 -2.45
C GLY A 83 8.26 15.42 -3.71
N VAL A 84 8.17 16.44 -4.55
CA VAL A 84 7.43 16.38 -5.84
C VAL A 84 8.12 15.48 -6.86
N LYS A 85 9.47 15.44 -6.85
CA LYS A 85 10.25 14.70 -7.86
C LYS A 85 9.93 13.21 -7.88
N PRO A 86 9.98 12.47 -6.75
CA PRO A 86 9.55 11.07 -6.72
C PRO A 86 8.09 10.88 -7.18
N ILE A 87 7.17 11.78 -6.79
CA ILE A 87 5.77 11.69 -7.21
C ILE A 87 5.63 11.79 -8.73
N LYS A 88 6.34 12.73 -9.35
CA LYS A 88 6.35 12.85 -10.82
C LYS A 88 6.89 11.59 -11.50
N THR A 89 7.95 10.99 -10.96
CA THR A 89 8.50 9.74 -11.48
C THR A 89 7.47 8.61 -11.41
N TYR A 90 6.74 8.48 -10.30
CA TYR A 90 5.67 7.47 -10.16
C TYR A 90 4.52 7.74 -11.12
N CYS A 91 4.12 9.01 -11.28
CA CYS A 91 3.11 9.37 -12.28
C CYS A 91 3.52 9.01 -13.71
N THR A 92 4.78 9.21 -14.07
CA THR A 92 5.31 8.82 -15.38
C THR A 92 5.20 7.31 -15.57
N ARG A 93 5.65 6.53 -14.58
CA ARG A 93 5.57 5.06 -14.62
C ARG A 93 4.13 4.56 -14.71
N MET A 94 3.21 5.16 -13.93
CA MET A 94 1.78 4.83 -14.01
C MET A 94 1.20 5.09 -15.40
N LYS A 95 1.62 6.18 -16.07
CA LYS A 95 1.20 6.50 -17.43
C LYS A 95 1.75 5.51 -18.46
N GLU A 96 3.03 5.18 -18.36
CA GLU A 96 3.70 4.25 -19.26
C GLU A 96 3.09 2.85 -19.21
N GLU A 97 2.70 2.41 -18.01
CA GLU A 97 2.09 1.09 -17.79
C GLU A 97 0.55 1.12 -17.81
N ASN A 98 -0.05 2.28 -18.07
CA ASN A 98 -1.51 2.50 -18.10
C ASN A 98 -2.21 2.10 -16.80
N VAL A 99 -1.57 2.31 -15.65
CA VAL A 99 -2.10 2.01 -14.31
C VAL A 99 -2.65 3.27 -13.68
N LEU A 100 -3.92 3.26 -13.30
CA LEU A 100 -4.62 4.45 -12.77
C LEU A 100 -4.57 4.57 -11.25
N ARG A 101 -4.13 3.53 -10.54
CA ARG A 101 -4.14 3.48 -9.07
C ARG A 101 -2.75 3.26 -8.51
N ALA A 102 -2.42 3.96 -7.43
CA ALA A 102 -1.19 3.72 -6.69
C ALA A 102 -1.36 3.94 -5.19
N VAL A 103 -0.59 3.18 -4.42
CA VAL A 103 -0.34 3.39 -2.99
C VAL A 103 1.13 3.78 -2.82
N ILE A 104 1.41 4.82 -2.05
CA ILE A 104 2.76 5.28 -1.75
C ILE A 104 3.04 5.04 -0.27
N VAL A 105 4.02 4.20 0.04
CA VAL A 105 4.40 3.84 1.40
C VAL A 105 5.62 4.65 1.81
N VAL A 106 5.39 5.73 2.53
CA VAL A 106 6.44 6.70 2.92
C VAL A 106 7.05 6.37 4.29
N ARG A 107 8.35 6.63 4.45
CA ARG A 107 9.04 6.47 5.74
C ARG A 107 8.52 7.47 6.79
N GLY A 108 8.47 8.73 6.42
CA GLY A 108 8.03 9.83 7.26
C GLY A 108 6.81 10.55 6.69
N ASN A 109 7.02 11.65 6.00
CA ASN A 109 5.93 12.49 5.51
C ASN A 109 6.10 12.91 4.05
N LEU A 110 4.98 13.24 3.41
CA LEU A 110 4.96 13.96 2.14
C LEU A 110 5.10 15.47 2.38
N THR A 111 5.85 16.16 1.51
CA THR A 111 5.86 17.62 1.51
C THR A 111 4.49 18.18 1.08
N PRO A 112 4.14 19.43 1.46
CA PRO A 112 2.91 20.07 1.00
C PRO A 112 2.80 20.08 -0.55
N PHE A 113 3.90 20.33 -1.25
CA PHE A 113 3.95 20.32 -2.72
C PHE A 113 3.75 18.91 -3.30
N ALA A 114 4.27 17.87 -2.64
CA ALA A 114 4.02 16.50 -3.05
C ALA A 114 2.53 16.11 -2.89
N LYS A 115 1.89 16.52 -1.80
CA LYS A 115 0.45 16.34 -1.60
C LYS A 115 -0.37 17.08 -2.65
N GLN A 116 0.04 18.31 -3.01
CA GLN A 116 -0.59 19.06 -4.07
C GLN A 116 -0.48 18.35 -5.42
N ALA A 117 0.71 17.82 -5.76
CA ALA A 117 0.92 17.06 -6.99
C ALA A 117 0.03 15.80 -7.06
N ILE A 118 -0.13 15.07 -5.95
CA ILE A 118 -1.06 13.92 -5.87
C ILE A 118 -2.50 14.38 -6.14
N LYS A 119 -2.92 15.51 -5.55
CA LYS A 119 -4.25 16.05 -5.76
C LYS A 119 -4.49 16.48 -7.23
N GLU A 120 -3.49 17.08 -7.87
CA GLU A 120 -3.53 17.42 -9.28
C GLU A 120 -3.67 16.17 -10.17
N MET A 121 -2.96 15.10 -9.86
CA MET A 121 -3.10 13.84 -10.59
C MET A 121 -4.49 13.22 -10.43
N SER A 122 -5.17 13.44 -9.31
CA SER A 122 -6.54 12.98 -9.09
C SER A 122 -7.52 13.64 -10.08
N SER A 123 -7.32 14.91 -10.45
CA SER A 123 -8.15 15.58 -11.46
C SER A 123 -7.96 15.02 -12.88
N HIS A 124 -6.87 14.28 -13.12
CA HIS A 124 -6.59 13.59 -14.38
C HIS A 124 -7.01 12.10 -14.37
N GLY A 125 -7.78 11.68 -13.35
CA GLY A 125 -8.26 10.30 -13.22
C GLY A 125 -7.32 9.33 -12.50
N TYR A 126 -6.13 9.76 -12.08
CA TYR A 126 -5.20 8.92 -11.34
C TYR A 126 -5.53 8.97 -9.85
N ARG A 127 -5.64 7.82 -9.20
CA ARG A 127 -5.91 7.70 -7.76
C ARG A 127 -4.66 7.29 -7.03
N MET A 128 -4.12 8.17 -6.20
CA MET A 128 -2.93 7.93 -5.40
C MET A 128 -3.26 8.08 -3.92
N GLU A 129 -3.08 7.02 -3.16
CA GLU A 129 -3.17 7.00 -1.69
C GLU A 129 -1.76 6.97 -1.10
N TYR A 130 -1.58 7.38 0.14
CA TYR A 130 -0.31 7.21 0.84
C TYR A 130 -0.51 6.78 2.29
N PHE A 131 0.42 5.94 2.75
CA PHE A 131 0.51 5.48 4.13
C PHE A 131 1.93 5.68 4.64
N ARG A 132 2.07 5.90 5.92
CA ARG A 132 3.39 5.87 6.57
C ARG A 132 3.75 4.45 6.98
N ASP A 133 5.04 4.13 6.98
CA ASP A 133 5.54 2.85 7.50
C ASP A 133 4.94 2.53 8.88
N ALA A 134 4.90 3.54 9.77
CA ALA A 134 4.37 3.39 11.12
C ALA A 134 2.88 2.97 11.16
N GLU A 135 2.09 3.40 10.19
CA GLU A 135 0.68 3.05 10.08
C GLU A 135 0.50 1.59 9.64
N LEU A 136 1.40 1.09 8.81
CA LEU A 136 1.38 -0.29 8.30
C LEU A 136 2.07 -1.29 9.23
N LEU A 137 2.93 -0.83 10.14
CA LEU A 137 3.53 -1.68 11.16
C LEU A 137 2.54 -2.10 12.25
N VAL A 138 1.53 -1.29 12.51
CA VAL A 138 0.38 -1.68 13.31
C VAL A 138 -0.52 -2.49 12.38
N ASP A 139 -0.65 -3.79 12.61
CA ASP A 139 -1.54 -4.64 11.80
C ASP A 139 -3.00 -4.25 12.06
N ILE A 140 -3.46 -3.24 11.31
CA ILE A 140 -4.84 -2.72 11.35
C ILE A 140 -5.87 -3.80 10.99
N THR A 141 -5.42 -4.95 10.53
CA THR A 141 -6.29 -6.06 10.13
C THR A 141 -6.59 -7.02 11.29
N GLU A 142 -5.80 -7.01 12.35
CA GLU A 142 -5.93 -7.89 13.53
C GLU A 142 -6.40 -7.15 14.79
N HIS A 143 -6.30 -5.82 14.86
CA HIS A 143 -6.80 -5.06 16.01
C HIS A 143 -8.29 -4.70 15.86
N LYS A 144 -9.11 -5.19 16.77
CA LYS A 144 -10.39 -4.55 17.11
C LYS A 144 -10.08 -3.09 17.40
N LEU A 145 -10.73 -2.19 16.66
CA LEU A 145 -10.61 -0.74 16.79
C LEU A 145 -10.68 -0.31 18.27
N VAL A 146 -9.55 0.13 18.81
CA VAL A 146 -9.55 0.99 20.00
C VAL A 146 -9.58 2.43 19.48
N PRO A 147 -10.66 3.19 19.74
CA PRO A 147 -10.74 4.58 19.30
C PRO A 147 -9.77 5.41 20.13
N GLY A 148 -8.67 5.87 19.55
CA GLY A 148 -7.76 6.74 20.26
C GLY A 148 -6.50 7.23 19.55
N SER A 149 -6.03 6.60 18.49
CA SER A 149 -4.75 7.01 17.86
C SER A 149 -4.63 6.81 16.36
N LEU A 150 -5.73 6.77 15.64
CA LEU A 150 -5.69 6.72 14.18
C LEU A 150 -5.61 8.11 13.57
N SER A 151 -4.68 8.32 12.66
CA SER A 151 -4.63 9.52 11.81
C SER A 151 -5.98 9.71 11.12
N THR A 152 -6.46 10.96 11.07
CA THR A 152 -7.77 11.33 10.48
C THR A 152 -7.94 10.77 9.06
N ASN A 153 -6.86 10.65 8.29
CA ASN A 153 -6.89 10.11 6.93
C ASN A 153 -7.16 8.59 6.89
N THR A 154 -6.63 7.84 7.85
CA THR A 154 -6.85 6.38 7.95
C THR A 154 -8.29 6.07 8.37
N LEU A 155 -8.86 6.89 9.27
CA LEU A 155 -10.27 6.81 9.66
C LEU A 155 -11.22 7.15 8.50
N ILE A 156 -10.92 8.20 7.74
CA ILE A 156 -11.72 8.61 6.58
C ILE A 156 -11.68 7.56 5.49
N SER A 157 -10.50 7.00 5.18
CA SER A 157 -10.36 5.93 4.19
C SER A 157 -11.11 4.65 4.60
N TYR A 158 -11.07 4.30 5.90
CA TYR A 158 -11.80 3.15 6.45
C TYR A 158 -13.32 3.39 6.45
N LEU A 159 -13.78 4.57 6.86
CA LEU A 159 -15.21 4.93 6.87
C LEU A 159 -15.78 5.02 5.45
N MET A 160 -15.03 5.58 4.49
CA MET A 160 -15.46 5.63 3.09
C MET A 160 -15.54 4.25 2.45
N SER A 161 -14.67 3.31 2.81
CA SER A 161 -14.77 1.92 2.34
C SER A 161 -16.00 1.19 2.94
N GLN A 162 -16.38 1.50 4.16
CA GLN A 162 -17.59 0.96 4.82
C GLN A 162 -18.88 1.54 4.25
N GLU A 163 -18.89 2.82 3.90
CA GLU A 163 -20.05 3.50 3.29
C GLU A 163 -20.33 2.97 1.87
N LEU A 164 -19.28 2.70 1.07
CA LEU A 164 -19.40 2.11 -0.26
C LEU A 164 -19.98 0.69 -0.22
N THR A 165 -19.59 -0.14 0.77
CA THR A 165 -20.15 -1.47 0.95
C THR A 165 -21.61 -1.44 1.40
N LYS A 166 -22.01 -0.50 2.24
CA LYS A 166 -23.42 -0.33 2.64
C LYS A 166 -24.28 0.17 1.49
N SER A 167 -23.80 1.12 0.69
CA SER A 167 -24.53 1.63 -0.48
C SER A 167 -24.78 0.56 -1.54
N LEU A 168 -23.81 -0.33 -1.76
CA LEU A 168 -23.97 -1.47 -2.67
C LEU A 168 -24.99 -2.50 -2.13
N HIS A 169 -25.01 -2.75 -0.83
CA HIS A 169 -25.96 -3.69 -0.23
C HIS A 169 -27.40 -3.18 -0.33
N THR A 170 -27.62 -1.89 -0.11
CA THR A 170 -28.95 -1.26 -0.20
C THR A 170 -29.47 -1.21 -1.64
N SER A 171 -28.58 -1.03 -2.65
CA SER A 171 -28.95 -1.03 -4.07
C SER A 171 -29.34 -2.42 -4.58
N ILE A 172 -28.77 -3.48 -4.01
CA ILE A 172 -29.10 -4.86 -4.36
C ILE A 172 -30.46 -5.26 -3.78
N GLU A 173 -30.76 -4.88 -2.53
CA GLU A 173 -32.07 -5.20 -1.90
C GLU A 173 -33.26 -4.50 -2.58
N THR A 174 -33.07 -3.27 -3.07
CA THR A 174 -34.14 -2.57 -3.81
C THR A 174 -34.39 -3.11 -5.21
N SER A 175 -33.42 -3.83 -5.80
CA SER A 175 -33.57 -4.42 -7.14
C SER A 175 -34.28 -5.79 -7.14
N TYR A 176 -34.45 -6.44 -5.99
CA TYR A 176 -35.14 -7.71 -5.85
C TYR A 176 -36.62 -7.59 -5.36
N LEU A 177 -37.12 -6.37 -5.13
CA LEU A 177 -38.47 -6.10 -4.64
C LEU A 177 -39.33 -5.29 -5.65
N SER A 178 -38.93 -5.24 -6.93
CA SER A 178 -39.73 -4.65 -8.01
C SER A 178 -40.18 -5.69 -9.01
#